data_755167e1cf4445e834c698840a8313e8
#
_entry.id   755167e1cf4445e834c698840a8313e8
#
_cell.length_a   1.000
_cell.length_b   1.000
_cell.length_c   1.000
_cell.angle_alpha   90.00
_cell.angle_beta   90.00
_cell.angle_gamma   90.00
#
_symmetry.space_group_name_H-M   'P 1'
#
loop_
_entity.id
_entity.type
_entity.pdbx_description
1 polymer ?
#
loop_
_entity_poly.entity_id
_entity_poly.type
_entity_poly.pdbx_seq_one_letter_code
_entity_poly.pdbx_strand_id
1 'polypeptide(L)'
;MVLRMKRLMMMAVLLLTAWAQNVTAQTEKPVNGELWLDAEGKHINAHGGNIISHDGTYYWYGEHRPFRGFATGKGIAVYSSTDLCHWTNRGIALSVSEEEGHDIERGCIMERPKVLYNEKTRKFVMLFHLELKGRGYEAARVAFAVSDSPTGPFRYLRSTRLHAGKWPFNMSDEQIAAAKKTDASKWHKWWTPQWRSEVEKGMYLWRDMKGGQMSRDMTVFTDDDGRAYHITSSQENLTLLISELTDDYLDFTGKYTMVAPGGQNEAPCIVKHDSRYWMICSGCTGWDPNEARLFTSQNIWGPWQQLPSPFRDGSADGSTPYHGMGANKSFGSQGTYILTVGQQHIFMADIWNPRHLSQSLHLWLPISNDDKGVPYIEWKLSW
;
A
#
# COMPACT_ATOMS: atom_id res chain seq x y z
N MET A 1 63.51 -10.77 -37.84
CA MET A 1 63.11 -9.84 -36.75
C MET A 1 61.66 -9.41 -36.83
N VAL A 2 61.08 -9.21 -37.96
CA VAL A 2 59.69 -8.76 -38.17
C VAL A 2 58.59 -9.82 -37.81
N LEU A 3 58.89 -11.12 -37.97
CA LEU A 3 57.93 -12.20 -37.66
C LEU A 3 57.79 -12.46 -36.13
N ARG A 4 58.77 -12.16 -35.31
CA ARG A 4 58.69 -12.33 -33.86
C ARG A 4 57.90 -11.18 -33.17
N MET A 5 57.95 -9.97 -33.72
CA MET A 5 57.17 -8.84 -33.20
C MET A 5 55.66 -9.00 -33.48
N LYS A 6 55.26 -9.56 -34.61
CA LYS A 6 53.81 -9.80 -34.90
C LYS A 6 53.19 -10.86 -34.00
N ARG A 7 53.93 -11.89 -33.53
CA ARG A 7 53.43 -12.88 -32.58
C ARG A 7 53.30 -12.35 -31.14
N LEU A 8 54.19 -11.44 -30.72
CA LEU A 8 54.06 -10.79 -29.41
C LEU A 8 52.91 -9.78 -29.36
N MET A 9 52.66 -9.07 -30.47
CA MET A 9 51.53 -8.12 -30.54
C MET A 9 50.18 -8.84 -30.57
N MET A 10 50.08 -10.02 -31.21
CA MET A 10 48.86 -10.83 -31.22
C MET A 10 48.55 -11.49 -29.87
N MET A 11 49.59 -11.86 -29.09
CA MET A 11 49.41 -12.38 -27.74
C MET A 11 49.01 -11.29 -26.69
N ALA A 12 49.48 -10.06 -26.86
CA ALA A 12 49.12 -8.94 -26.00
C ALA A 12 47.69 -8.46 -26.24
N VAL A 13 47.16 -8.54 -27.45
CA VAL A 13 45.75 -8.21 -27.78
C VAL A 13 44.80 -9.29 -27.27
N LEU A 14 45.19 -10.56 -27.27
CA LEU A 14 44.38 -11.67 -26.73
C LEU A 14 44.33 -11.68 -25.17
N LEU A 15 45.34 -11.14 -24.51
CA LEU A 15 45.36 -11.00 -23.03
C LEU A 15 44.59 -9.77 -22.54
N LEU A 16 44.41 -8.73 -23.34
CA LEU A 16 43.62 -7.56 -23.02
C LEU A 16 42.11 -7.77 -23.21
N THR A 17 41.70 -8.75 -24.04
CA THR A 17 40.27 -9.10 -24.21
C THR A 17 39.74 -10.09 -23.15
N ALA A 18 40.62 -10.75 -22.40
CA ALA A 18 40.23 -11.71 -21.36
C ALA A 18 39.98 -11.05 -19.99
N TRP A 19 40.31 -9.76 -19.83
CA TRP A 19 40.10 -9.02 -18.59
C TRP A 19 38.84 -8.13 -18.60
N ALA A 20 38.07 -8.14 -19.68
CA ALA A 20 36.85 -7.33 -19.81
C ALA A 20 35.55 -8.10 -19.51
N GLN A 21 35.62 -9.29 -18.92
CA GLN A 21 34.42 -10.09 -18.64
C GLN A 21 34.41 -10.62 -17.21
N ASN A 22 34.47 -9.76 -16.22
CA ASN A 22 33.96 -10.03 -14.88
C ASN A 22 33.75 -8.71 -14.12
N VAL A 23 33.17 -7.72 -14.75
CA VAL A 23 32.37 -6.76 -14.00
C VAL A 23 31.02 -7.46 -13.86
N THR A 24 30.86 -8.26 -12.80
CA THR A 24 29.53 -8.51 -12.29
C THR A 24 28.93 -7.12 -12.10
N ALA A 25 27.99 -6.75 -12.94
CA ALA A 25 27.18 -5.58 -12.72
C ALA A 25 26.61 -5.78 -11.32
N GLN A 26 27.19 -5.13 -10.33
CA GLN A 26 26.62 -5.01 -9.01
C GLN A 26 25.30 -4.29 -9.29
N THR A 27 24.18 -4.98 -9.11
CA THR A 27 22.86 -4.44 -9.36
C THR A 27 22.73 -3.23 -8.46
N GLU A 28 22.88 -2.04 -9.03
CA GLU A 28 22.68 -0.81 -8.28
C GLU A 28 21.20 -0.74 -7.90
N LYS A 29 20.94 -0.88 -6.60
CA LYS A 29 19.59 -0.74 -6.06
C LYS A 29 19.08 0.68 -6.32
N PRO A 30 17.79 0.84 -6.60
CA PRO A 30 17.19 2.16 -6.75
C PRO A 30 17.43 3.04 -5.52
N VAL A 31 17.69 4.32 -5.76
CA VAL A 31 17.99 5.30 -4.72
C VAL A 31 16.72 5.92 -4.19
N ASN A 32 16.50 5.86 -2.88
CA ASN A 32 15.36 6.43 -2.20
C ASN A 32 15.32 7.96 -2.36
N GLY A 33 14.14 8.50 -2.72
CA GLY A 33 13.98 9.93 -2.95
C GLY A 33 14.42 10.41 -4.33
N GLU A 34 14.78 9.50 -5.25
CA GLU A 34 15.07 9.79 -6.65
C GLU A 34 14.04 9.13 -7.59
N LEU A 35 14.11 9.50 -8.86
CA LEU A 35 13.28 8.87 -9.89
C LEU A 35 13.74 7.44 -10.15
N TRP A 36 12.86 6.48 -9.93
CA TRP A 36 13.13 5.09 -10.29
C TRP A 36 12.68 4.83 -11.73
N LEU A 37 13.58 4.28 -12.52
CA LEU A 37 13.38 4.07 -13.94
C LEU A 37 13.12 2.59 -14.24
N ASP A 38 12.23 2.34 -15.19
CA ASP A 38 12.02 1.02 -15.76
C ASP A 38 13.11 0.66 -16.79
N ALA A 39 13.05 -0.53 -17.33
CA ALA A 39 14.01 -1.04 -18.32
C ALA A 39 14.06 -0.20 -19.62
N GLU A 40 13.06 0.65 -19.87
CA GLU A 40 13.01 1.57 -21.02
C GLU A 40 13.51 2.98 -20.64
N GLY A 41 13.96 3.19 -19.40
CA GLY A 41 14.41 4.49 -18.92
C GLY A 41 13.27 5.48 -18.61
N LYS A 42 12.05 4.98 -18.41
CA LYS A 42 10.88 5.79 -18.01
C LYS A 42 10.64 5.66 -16.51
N HIS A 43 10.19 6.75 -15.89
CA HIS A 43 9.81 6.73 -14.48
C HIS A 43 8.69 5.71 -14.21
N ILE A 44 8.87 4.90 -13.15
CA ILE A 44 7.89 3.93 -12.70
C ILE A 44 6.69 4.66 -12.10
N ASN A 45 5.54 4.55 -12.77
CA ASN A 45 4.28 5.17 -12.36
C ASN A 45 3.33 4.10 -11.80
N ALA A 46 3.65 3.60 -10.60
CA ALA A 46 2.90 2.55 -9.90
C ALA A 46 2.83 2.89 -8.40
N HIS A 47 1.95 3.84 -8.05
CA HIS A 47 1.85 4.39 -6.70
C HIS A 47 0.80 3.68 -5.84
N GLY A 48 0.89 3.81 -4.53
CA GLY A 48 -0.11 3.31 -3.58
C GLY A 48 -0.33 1.80 -3.54
N GLY A 49 0.43 1.03 -4.29
CA GLY A 49 0.17 -0.37 -4.58
C GLY A 49 0.87 -1.40 -3.70
N ASN A 50 1.00 -2.62 -4.22
CA ASN A 50 1.76 -3.69 -3.59
C ASN A 50 2.58 -4.51 -4.61
N ILE A 51 3.44 -5.37 -4.07
CA ILE A 51 4.17 -6.36 -4.82
C ILE A 51 3.72 -7.75 -4.37
N ILE A 52 3.52 -8.66 -5.32
CA ILE A 52 3.40 -10.09 -5.09
C ILE A 52 4.56 -10.83 -5.74
N SER A 53 4.91 -11.99 -5.20
CA SER A 53 5.80 -12.96 -5.85
C SER A 53 4.97 -14.11 -6.40
N HIS A 54 5.19 -14.46 -7.66
CA HIS A 54 4.55 -15.61 -8.28
C HIS A 54 5.50 -16.24 -9.30
N ASP A 55 5.74 -17.55 -9.18
CA ASP A 55 6.64 -18.33 -10.05
C ASP A 55 8.03 -17.67 -10.25
N GLY A 56 8.63 -17.21 -9.14
CA GLY A 56 9.98 -16.61 -9.14
C GLY A 56 10.04 -15.21 -9.73
N THR A 57 8.91 -14.59 -10.03
CA THR A 57 8.81 -13.22 -10.55
C THR A 57 8.02 -12.36 -9.58
N TYR A 58 8.51 -11.15 -9.35
CA TYR A 58 7.82 -10.11 -8.59
C TYR A 58 6.96 -9.28 -9.53
N TYR A 59 5.73 -8.98 -9.14
CA TYR A 59 4.79 -8.13 -9.87
C TYR A 59 4.39 -6.97 -8.99
N TRP A 60 4.74 -5.76 -9.40
CA TRP A 60 4.42 -4.52 -8.71
C TRP A 60 3.23 -3.86 -9.38
N TYR A 61 2.13 -3.75 -8.64
CA TYR A 61 0.93 -3.06 -9.08
C TYR A 61 0.86 -1.70 -8.40
N GLY A 62 0.30 -0.71 -9.11
CA GLY A 62 0.09 0.61 -8.54
C GLY A 62 -0.78 1.50 -9.41
N GLU A 63 -1.20 2.59 -8.83
CA GLU A 63 -1.97 3.61 -9.49
C GLU A 63 -1.16 4.24 -10.62
N HIS A 64 -1.69 4.22 -11.84
CA HIS A 64 -1.13 5.01 -12.93
C HIS A 64 -1.65 6.45 -12.80
N ARG A 65 -0.88 7.31 -12.16
CA ARG A 65 -1.25 8.71 -11.92
C ARG A 65 -1.05 9.57 -13.16
N PRO A 66 -1.96 10.55 -13.43
CA PRO A 66 -1.78 11.51 -14.51
C PRO A 66 -0.76 12.58 -14.11
N PHE A 67 -0.25 13.30 -15.09
CA PHE A 67 0.63 14.45 -14.83
C PHE A 67 -0.10 15.58 -14.10
N ARG A 68 -1.40 15.78 -14.39
CA ARG A 68 -2.25 16.78 -13.74
C ARG A 68 -3.59 16.19 -13.33
N GLY A 69 -4.13 16.68 -12.21
CA GLY A 69 -5.42 16.26 -11.66
C GLY A 69 -5.30 15.01 -10.77
N PHE A 70 -6.42 14.63 -10.17
CA PHE A 70 -6.49 13.53 -9.19
C PHE A 70 -7.17 12.28 -9.75
N ALA A 71 -7.95 12.40 -10.82
CA ALA A 71 -8.57 11.23 -11.45
C ALA A 71 -7.51 10.23 -11.92
N THR A 72 -7.86 8.97 -11.88
CA THR A 72 -6.99 7.89 -12.38
C THR A 72 -6.60 8.16 -13.84
N GLY A 73 -5.32 7.97 -14.17
CA GLY A 73 -4.82 8.18 -15.51
C GLY A 73 -5.36 7.12 -16.48
N LYS A 74 -4.62 6.03 -16.66
CA LYS A 74 -5.02 4.93 -17.55
C LYS A 74 -5.67 3.77 -16.81
N GLY A 75 -5.46 3.66 -15.51
CA GLY A 75 -5.89 2.53 -14.68
C GLY A 75 -4.85 2.13 -13.65
N ILE A 76 -4.72 0.84 -13.41
CA ILE A 76 -3.71 0.25 -12.52
C ILE A 76 -2.57 -0.30 -13.39
N ALA A 77 -1.37 0.25 -13.19
CA ALA A 77 -0.16 -0.22 -13.87
C ALA A 77 0.39 -1.49 -13.24
N VAL A 78 1.14 -2.27 -14.02
CA VAL A 78 1.89 -3.43 -13.52
C VAL A 78 3.28 -3.47 -14.11
N TYR A 79 4.27 -3.75 -13.27
CA TYR A 79 5.67 -3.95 -13.60
C TYR A 79 6.11 -5.33 -13.12
N SER A 80 7.10 -5.93 -13.75
CA SER A 80 7.67 -7.20 -13.30
C SER A 80 9.18 -7.11 -13.14
N SER A 81 9.71 -7.88 -12.18
CA SER A 81 11.13 -7.99 -11.88
C SER A 81 11.47 -9.38 -11.34
N THR A 82 12.70 -9.82 -11.49
CA THR A 82 13.23 -11.03 -10.84
C THR A 82 14.14 -10.72 -9.66
N ASP A 83 14.49 -9.43 -9.46
CA ASP A 83 15.49 -9.00 -8.47
C ASP A 83 15.06 -7.78 -7.64
N LEU A 84 13.84 -7.25 -7.87
CA LEU A 84 13.29 -6.05 -7.22
C LEU A 84 14.05 -4.74 -7.53
N CYS A 85 15.04 -4.79 -8.38
CA CYS A 85 15.87 -3.63 -8.79
C CYS A 85 15.58 -3.21 -10.23
N HIS A 86 15.46 -4.17 -11.13
CA HIS A 86 15.22 -3.93 -12.55
C HIS A 86 13.78 -4.26 -12.90
N TRP A 87 13.02 -3.25 -13.27
CA TRP A 87 11.59 -3.36 -13.52
C TRP A 87 11.26 -3.23 -15.01
N THR A 88 10.51 -4.20 -15.52
CA THR A 88 9.97 -4.14 -16.89
C THR A 88 8.51 -3.72 -16.81
N ASN A 89 8.16 -2.65 -17.52
CA ASN A 89 6.78 -2.20 -17.66
C ASN A 89 5.96 -3.24 -18.43
N ARG A 90 4.88 -3.73 -17.84
CA ARG A 90 3.94 -4.69 -18.44
C ARG A 90 2.63 -4.03 -18.89
N GLY A 91 2.54 -2.72 -18.78
CA GLY A 91 1.36 -1.94 -19.19
C GLY A 91 0.33 -1.75 -18.08
N ILE A 92 -0.93 -1.71 -18.47
CA ILE A 92 -2.06 -1.49 -17.57
C ILE A 92 -2.77 -2.82 -17.30
N ALA A 93 -2.72 -3.26 -16.04
CA ALA A 93 -3.35 -4.50 -15.59
C ALA A 93 -4.88 -4.38 -15.54
N LEU A 94 -5.41 -3.22 -15.12
CA LEU A 94 -6.84 -2.89 -15.14
C LEU A 94 -7.00 -1.48 -15.70
N SER A 95 -7.64 -1.35 -16.86
CA SER A 95 -7.92 -0.05 -17.49
C SER A 95 -9.19 0.58 -16.94
N VAL A 96 -9.23 1.93 -16.91
CA VAL A 96 -10.50 2.65 -16.77
C VAL A 96 -11.44 2.26 -17.92
N SER A 97 -12.74 2.29 -17.67
CA SER A 97 -13.76 2.05 -18.70
C SER A 97 -14.01 3.32 -19.52
N GLU A 98 -14.24 3.14 -20.81
CA GLU A 98 -14.73 4.22 -21.69
C GLU A 98 -16.28 4.27 -21.73
N GLU A 99 -16.95 3.32 -21.08
CA GLU A 99 -18.41 3.26 -20.99
C GLU A 99 -18.92 4.24 -19.94
N GLU A 100 -19.79 5.16 -20.36
CA GLU A 100 -20.40 6.16 -19.47
C GLU A 100 -21.33 5.48 -18.45
N GLY A 101 -21.21 5.90 -17.19
CA GLY A 101 -21.97 5.33 -16.07
C GLY A 101 -21.38 4.04 -15.50
N HIS A 102 -20.28 3.53 -16.07
CA HIS A 102 -19.56 2.41 -15.48
C HIS A 102 -18.84 2.87 -14.20
N ASP A 103 -18.80 2.04 -13.15
CA ASP A 103 -18.18 2.39 -11.86
C ASP A 103 -16.73 2.90 -12.01
N ILE A 104 -15.94 2.28 -12.90
CA ILE A 104 -14.57 2.70 -13.21
C ILE A 104 -14.47 3.47 -14.53
N GLU A 105 -15.50 4.26 -14.89
CA GLU A 105 -15.43 5.13 -16.07
C GLU A 105 -14.30 6.14 -15.99
N ARG A 106 -13.82 6.61 -17.13
CA ARG A 106 -12.80 7.68 -17.20
C ARG A 106 -13.21 8.90 -16.38
N GLY A 107 -12.36 9.29 -15.43
CA GLY A 107 -12.62 10.34 -14.45
C GLY A 107 -12.96 9.82 -13.06
N CYS A 108 -13.04 8.50 -12.85
CA CYS A 108 -13.05 7.87 -11.52
C CYS A 108 -11.68 8.02 -10.83
N ILE A 109 -11.63 7.71 -9.54
CA ILE A 109 -10.39 7.64 -8.77
C ILE A 109 -10.22 6.20 -8.26
N MET A 110 -9.17 5.53 -8.72
CA MET A 110 -8.78 4.17 -8.30
C MET A 110 -7.49 4.30 -7.50
N GLU A 111 -7.56 4.07 -6.20
CA GLU A 111 -6.43 4.26 -5.28
C GLU A 111 -6.10 2.98 -4.52
N ARG A 112 -4.85 2.91 -4.04
CA ARG A 112 -4.35 1.84 -3.16
C ARG A 112 -4.60 0.42 -3.69
N PRO A 113 -4.39 0.11 -5.00
CA PRO A 113 -4.63 -1.22 -5.50
C PRO A 113 -3.75 -2.25 -4.79
N LYS A 114 -4.35 -3.39 -4.46
CA LYS A 114 -3.64 -4.54 -3.87
C LYS A 114 -4.08 -5.80 -4.59
N VAL A 115 -3.11 -6.61 -4.96
CA VAL A 115 -3.35 -7.90 -5.62
C VAL A 115 -2.94 -9.03 -4.69
N LEU A 116 -3.78 -10.05 -4.62
CA LEU A 116 -3.51 -11.32 -3.96
C LEU A 116 -3.62 -12.44 -5.00
N TYR A 117 -2.78 -13.46 -4.88
CA TYR A 117 -2.99 -14.71 -5.59
C TYR A 117 -3.79 -15.67 -4.69
N ASN A 118 -4.88 -16.19 -5.22
CA ASN A 118 -5.71 -17.17 -4.51
C ASN A 118 -5.35 -18.58 -4.98
N GLU A 119 -4.71 -19.34 -4.11
CA GLU A 119 -4.24 -20.71 -4.42
C GLU A 119 -5.40 -21.67 -4.73
N LYS A 120 -6.56 -21.52 -4.08
CA LYS A 120 -7.72 -22.39 -4.25
C LYS A 120 -8.36 -22.21 -5.64
N THR A 121 -8.53 -20.96 -6.07
CA THR A 121 -9.17 -20.61 -7.35
C THR A 121 -8.16 -20.42 -8.48
N ARG A 122 -6.86 -20.32 -8.15
CA ARG A 122 -5.77 -20.05 -9.07
C ARG A 122 -5.98 -18.74 -9.84
N LYS A 123 -6.52 -17.72 -9.16
CA LYS A 123 -6.82 -16.40 -9.72
C LYS A 123 -6.00 -15.33 -8.99
N PHE A 124 -5.66 -14.30 -9.74
CA PHE A 124 -5.19 -13.03 -9.17
C PHE A 124 -6.41 -12.17 -8.89
N VAL A 125 -6.56 -11.76 -7.62
CA VAL A 125 -7.68 -10.93 -7.15
C VAL A 125 -7.13 -9.57 -6.78
N MET A 126 -7.66 -8.52 -7.38
CA MET A 126 -7.31 -7.13 -7.11
C MET A 126 -8.44 -6.45 -6.34
N LEU A 127 -8.07 -5.81 -5.23
CA LEU A 127 -8.93 -4.90 -4.48
C LEU A 127 -8.36 -3.50 -4.58
N PHE A 128 -9.21 -2.48 -4.62
CA PHE A 128 -8.78 -1.08 -4.62
C PHE A 128 -9.89 -0.17 -4.07
N HIS A 129 -9.47 0.97 -3.52
CA HIS A 129 -10.37 2.07 -3.17
C HIS A 129 -10.88 2.72 -4.45
N LEU A 130 -12.18 2.91 -4.53
CA LEU A 130 -12.84 3.50 -5.70
C LEU A 130 -13.71 4.69 -5.31
N GLU A 131 -13.43 5.84 -5.94
CA GLU A 131 -14.33 6.97 -5.96
C GLU A 131 -14.94 7.14 -7.35
N LEU A 132 -16.25 7.30 -7.41
CA LEU A 132 -16.99 7.43 -8.65
C LEU A 132 -16.76 8.82 -9.25
N LYS A 133 -16.75 8.90 -10.58
CA LYS A 133 -16.61 10.15 -11.31
C LYS A 133 -17.56 11.23 -10.80
N GLY A 134 -17.03 12.43 -10.54
CA GLY A 134 -17.79 13.58 -10.10
C GLY A 134 -18.36 13.52 -8.66
N ARG A 135 -18.02 12.47 -7.89
CA ARG A 135 -18.49 12.29 -6.51
C ARG A 135 -17.46 12.69 -5.45
N GLY A 136 -16.28 13.19 -5.84
CA GLY A 136 -15.20 13.47 -4.93
C GLY A 136 -14.82 12.19 -4.14
N TYR A 137 -14.74 12.30 -2.81
CA TYR A 137 -14.47 11.18 -1.90
C TYR A 137 -15.72 10.69 -1.13
N GLU A 138 -16.90 10.82 -1.74
CA GLU A 138 -18.18 10.43 -1.10
C GLU A 138 -18.54 8.97 -1.35
N ALA A 139 -18.14 8.38 -2.48
CA ALA A 139 -18.50 7.01 -2.80
C ALA A 139 -17.84 6.03 -1.83
N ALA A 140 -16.55 6.19 -1.56
CA ALA A 140 -15.75 5.45 -0.58
C ALA A 140 -16.01 3.94 -0.65
N ARG A 141 -15.84 3.36 -1.86
CA ARG A 141 -16.11 1.95 -2.14
C ARG A 141 -14.82 1.13 -2.19
N VAL A 142 -14.90 -0.13 -1.83
CA VAL A 142 -13.94 -1.13 -2.27
C VAL A 142 -14.42 -1.72 -3.59
N ALA A 143 -13.51 -1.87 -4.53
CA ALA A 143 -13.77 -2.50 -5.82
C ALA A 143 -12.98 -3.79 -5.96
N PHE A 144 -13.51 -4.73 -6.76
CA PHE A 144 -12.93 -6.04 -7.01
C PHE A 144 -12.72 -6.26 -8.50
N ALA A 145 -11.55 -6.79 -8.86
CA ALA A 145 -11.26 -7.28 -10.20
C ALA A 145 -10.48 -8.60 -10.13
N VAL A 146 -10.54 -9.39 -11.20
CA VAL A 146 -9.93 -10.72 -11.24
C VAL A 146 -9.23 -10.96 -12.56
N SER A 147 -8.13 -11.73 -12.53
CA SER A 147 -7.40 -12.16 -13.73
C SER A 147 -6.87 -13.58 -13.58
N ASP A 148 -6.67 -14.26 -14.71
CA ASP A 148 -5.93 -15.53 -14.81
C ASP A 148 -4.41 -15.33 -14.92
N SER A 149 -3.96 -14.10 -15.21
CA SER A 149 -2.56 -13.75 -15.41
C SER A 149 -2.14 -12.66 -14.41
N PRO A 150 -0.91 -12.73 -13.87
CA PRO A 150 -0.41 -11.67 -12.98
C PRO A 150 -0.30 -10.31 -13.67
N THR A 151 -0.12 -10.26 -14.99
CA THR A 151 -0.04 -9.00 -15.73
C THR A 151 -1.40 -8.50 -16.23
N GLY A 152 -2.48 -9.23 -15.93
CA GLY A 152 -3.80 -8.93 -16.45
C GLY A 152 -4.04 -9.46 -17.88
N PRO A 153 -5.04 -8.95 -18.63
CA PRO A 153 -5.95 -7.92 -18.16
C PRO A 153 -6.84 -8.41 -17.00
N PHE A 154 -7.00 -7.56 -16.00
CA PHE A 154 -7.98 -7.80 -14.96
C PHE A 154 -9.37 -7.41 -15.47
N ARG A 155 -10.36 -8.23 -15.14
CA ARG A 155 -11.76 -7.96 -15.39
C ARG A 155 -12.40 -7.38 -14.13
N TYR A 156 -12.89 -6.16 -14.21
CA TYR A 156 -13.68 -5.54 -13.15
C TYR A 156 -14.93 -6.38 -12.85
N LEU A 157 -15.24 -6.55 -11.57
CA LEU A 157 -16.40 -7.32 -11.13
C LEU A 157 -17.51 -6.43 -10.57
N ARG A 158 -17.17 -5.63 -9.56
CA ARG A 158 -18.11 -4.80 -8.81
C ARG A 158 -17.40 -3.86 -7.86
N SER A 159 -18.13 -2.89 -7.33
CA SER A 159 -17.75 -2.13 -6.15
C SER A 159 -18.86 -2.06 -5.11
N THR A 160 -18.50 -1.85 -3.85
CA THR A 160 -19.47 -1.76 -2.75
C THR A 160 -18.89 -0.98 -1.56
N ARG A 161 -19.76 -0.43 -0.73
CA ARG A 161 -19.42 -0.12 0.67
C ARG A 161 -19.46 -1.38 1.51
N LEU A 162 -18.79 -1.36 2.68
CA LEU A 162 -18.58 -2.53 3.52
C LEU A 162 -19.76 -2.78 4.46
N HIS A 163 -20.09 -4.05 4.70
CA HIS A 163 -20.87 -4.51 5.85
C HIS A 163 -22.22 -3.81 6.09
N ALA A 164 -22.95 -3.48 5.02
CA ALA A 164 -24.30 -2.89 5.16
C ALA A 164 -25.19 -3.74 6.08
N GLY A 165 -25.78 -3.12 7.11
CA GLY A 165 -26.65 -3.77 8.07
C GLY A 165 -25.96 -4.67 9.10
N LYS A 166 -24.62 -4.73 9.12
CA LYS A 166 -23.85 -5.60 10.03
C LYS A 166 -23.07 -4.79 11.06
N TRP A 167 -23.06 -5.26 12.30
CA TRP A 167 -22.23 -4.71 13.38
C TRP A 167 -20.87 -5.42 13.44
N PRO A 168 -19.81 -4.76 13.94
CA PRO A 168 -18.56 -5.44 14.29
C PRO A 168 -18.84 -6.63 15.20
N PHE A 169 -18.25 -7.79 14.89
CA PHE A 169 -18.59 -9.04 15.60
C PHE A 169 -18.23 -9.03 17.08
N ASN A 170 -17.36 -8.12 17.50
CA ASN A 170 -16.87 -7.98 18.88
C ASN A 170 -17.52 -6.81 19.65
N MET A 171 -18.55 -6.17 19.11
CA MET A 171 -19.35 -5.19 19.86
C MET A 171 -20.39 -5.88 20.71
N SER A 172 -20.49 -5.45 22.01
CA SER A 172 -21.56 -5.91 22.90
C SER A 172 -22.91 -5.25 22.56
N ASP A 173 -24.02 -5.84 23.07
CA ASP A 173 -25.35 -5.27 22.91
C ASP A 173 -25.44 -3.87 23.53
N GLU A 174 -24.74 -3.61 24.64
CA GLU A 174 -24.67 -2.29 25.31
C GLU A 174 -23.95 -1.26 24.40
N GLN A 175 -22.84 -1.66 23.76
CA GLN A 175 -22.12 -0.80 22.83
C GLN A 175 -23.00 -0.49 21.59
N ILE A 176 -23.68 -1.50 21.04
CA ILE A 176 -24.61 -1.32 19.94
C ILE A 176 -25.76 -0.37 20.35
N ALA A 177 -26.33 -0.55 21.53
CA ALA A 177 -27.40 0.31 22.04
C ALA A 177 -26.90 1.76 22.25
N ALA A 178 -25.65 1.95 22.69
CA ALA A 178 -25.03 3.25 22.82
C ALA A 178 -24.82 3.93 21.45
N ALA A 179 -24.29 3.20 20.46
CA ALA A 179 -24.08 3.70 19.11
C ALA A 179 -25.39 4.17 18.47
N LYS A 180 -26.47 3.39 18.61
CA LYS A 180 -27.82 3.73 18.08
C LYS A 180 -28.42 5.02 18.66
N LYS A 181 -27.93 5.51 19.79
CA LYS A 181 -28.36 6.77 20.41
C LYS A 181 -27.58 7.98 19.93
N THR A 182 -26.51 7.76 19.17
CA THR A 182 -25.69 8.84 18.59
C THR A 182 -26.36 9.42 17.34
N ASP A 183 -26.04 10.67 17.00
CA ASP A 183 -26.58 11.35 15.82
C ASP A 183 -25.51 12.25 15.21
N ALA A 184 -24.96 11.84 14.09
CA ALA A 184 -23.90 12.57 13.40
C ALA A 184 -24.37 13.94 12.86
N SER A 185 -25.68 14.10 12.57
CA SER A 185 -26.23 15.35 12.05
C SER A 185 -26.24 16.50 13.05
N LYS A 186 -26.11 16.21 14.34
CA LYS A 186 -26.07 17.21 15.41
C LYS A 186 -24.70 17.86 15.58
N TRP A 187 -23.66 17.34 14.92
CA TRP A 187 -22.29 17.79 15.12
C TRP A 187 -21.82 18.69 13.98
N HIS A 188 -21.77 19.99 14.26
CA HIS A 188 -21.27 20.99 13.34
C HIS A 188 -19.82 21.42 13.63
N LYS A 189 -19.29 20.99 14.78
CA LYS A 189 -17.91 21.24 15.20
C LYS A 189 -17.22 19.96 15.62
N TRP A 190 -16.24 19.55 14.83
CA TRP A 190 -15.43 18.36 15.09
C TRP A 190 -14.33 18.66 16.11
N TRP A 191 -13.68 17.62 16.59
CA TRP A 191 -12.49 17.67 17.47
C TRP A 191 -12.75 18.19 18.88
N THR A 192 -13.99 18.33 19.29
CA THR A 192 -14.32 18.54 20.69
C THR A 192 -14.29 17.21 21.45
N PRO A 193 -13.97 17.21 22.79
CA PRO A 193 -14.01 15.97 23.59
C PRO A 193 -15.36 15.25 23.51
N GLN A 194 -16.46 15.98 23.47
CA GLN A 194 -17.82 15.43 23.37
C GLN A 194 -18.05 14.78 22.04
N TRP A 195 -17.67 15.42 20.92
CA TRP A 195 -17.75 14.84 19.60
C TRP A 195 -16.91 13.56 19.50
N ARG A 196 -15.67 13.58 20.01
CA ARG A 196 -14.79 12.43 20.02
C ARG A 196 -15.39 11.24 20.78
N SER A 197 -16.00 11.51 21.95
CA SER A 197 -16.72 10.49 22.71
C SER A 197 -17.85 9.84 21.90
N GLU A 198 -18.58 10.59 21.08
CA GLU A 198 -19.62 10.03 20.22
C GLU A 198 -19.04 9.20 19.06
N VAL A 199 -17.91 9.64 18.48
CA VAL A 199 -17.20 8.85 17.46
C VAL A 199 -16.75 7.50 18.05
N GLU A 200 -16.16 7.51 19.23
CA GLU A 200 -15.70 6.31 19.93
C GLU A 200 -16.84 5.36 20.30
N LYS A 201 -18.06 5.88 20.54
CA LYS A 201 -19.28 5.08 20.70
C LYS A 201 -19.78 4.46 19.40
N GLY A 202 -19.27 4.86 18.24
CA GLY A 202 -19.68 4.35 16.94
C GLY A 202 -20.69 5.22 16.21
N MET A 203 -20.65 6.53 16.38
CA MET A 203 -21.56 7.48 15.73
C MET A 203 -21.53 7.36 14.21
N TYR A 204 -20.36 7.33 13.59
CA TYR A 204 -20.22 7.17 12.14
C TYR A 204 -20.49 5.75 11.68
N LEU A 205 -20.21 4.74 12.50
CA LEU A 205 -20.60 3.36 12.24
C LEU A 205 -22.14 3.26 12.12
N TRP A 206 -22.87 3.90 13.03
CA TRP A 206 -24.32 3.94 12.99
C TRP A 206 -24.88 4.76 11.83
N ARG A 207 -24.28 5.92 11.53
CA ARG A 207 -24.65 6.74 10.36
C ARG A 207 -24.63 5.90 9.06
N ASP A 208 -23.58 5.12 8.89
CA ASP A 208 -23.32 4.38 7.66
C ASP A 208 -23.91 2.95 7.65
N MET A 209 -24.59 2.57 8.74
CA MET A 209 -25.11 1.22 8.94
C MET A 209 -25.97 0.73 7.77
N LYS A 210 -26.89 1.55 7.28
CA LYS A 210 -27.80 1.17 6.19
C LYS A 210 -27.11 1.06 4.83
N GLY A 211 -26.24 2.03 4.54
CA GLY A 211 -25.56 2.15 3.24
C GLY A 211 -24.27 1.37 3.13
N GLY A 212 -23.76 0.87 4.24
CA GLY A 212 -22.45 0.24 4.36
C GLY A 212 -21.35 1.23 4.74
N GLN A 213 -20.32 0.70 5.40
CA GLN A 213 -19.18 1.46 5.89
C GLN A 213 -18.29 1.91 4.73
N MET A 214 -17.66 3.06 4.87
CA MET A 214 -16.69 3.57 3.90
C MET A 214 -15.49 2.64 3.77
N SER A 215 -14.91 2.56 2.57
CA SER A 215 -13.60 1.99 2.30
C SER A 215 -12.78 3.04 1.54
N ARG A 216 -11.74 3.56 2.19
CA ARG A 216 -10.79 4.52 1.60
C ARG A 216 -9.40 3.90 1.54
N ASP A 217 -8.35 4.56 1.99
CA ASP A 217 -6.99 3.99 2.01
C ASP A 217 -6.98 2.59 2.58
N MET A 218 -6.39 1.65 1.85
CA MET A 218 -6.52 0.24 2.17
C MET A 218 -5.25 -0.56 1.91
N THR A 219 -5.17 -1.67 2.60
CA THR A 219 -4.25 -2.76 2.29
C THR A 219 -4.95 -4.11 2.42
N VAL A 220 -4.27 -5.17 2.00
CA VAL A 220 -4.70 -6.55 2.19
C VAL A 220 -3.61 -7.34 2.91
N PHE A 221 -4.00 -8.37 3.61
CA PHE A 221 -3.09 -9.25 4.33
C PHE A 221 -3.60 -10.69 4.23
N THR A 222 -2.71 -11.63 3.90
CA THR A 222 -3.00 -13.07 3.98
C THR A 222 -2.23 -13.63 5.18
N ASP A 223 -2.94 -14.28 6.09
CA ASP A 223 -2.36 -14.90 7.27
C ASP A 223 -1.83 -16.31 6.97
N ASP A 224 -1.10 -16.90 7.92
CA ASP A 224 -0.45 -18.21 7.78
C ASP A 224 -1.45 -19.35 7.52
N ASP A 225 -2.71 -19.17 7.91
CA ASP A 225 -3.79 -20.14 7.68
C ASP A 225 -4.49 -19.97 6.31
N GLY A 226 -4.02 -19.04 5.49
CA GLY A 226 -4.56 -18.74 4.16
C GLY A 226 -5.79 -17.86 4.15
N ARG A 227 -6.27 -17.39 5.32
CA ARG A 227 -7.33 -16.37 5.36
C ARG A 227 -6.78 -15.03 4.95
N ALA A 228 -7.58 -14.31 4.18
CA ALA A 228 -7.21 -12.97 3.76
C ALA A 228 -8.10 -11.90 4.42
N TYR A 229 -7.50 -10.76 4.65
CA TYR A 229 -8.11 -9.62 5.33
C TYR A 229 -7.94 -8.36 4.50
N HIS A 230 -8.98 -7.56 4.47
CA HIS A 230 -8.97 -6.20 3.95
C HIS A 230 -8.95 -5.23 5.13
N ILE A 231 -7.97 -4.33 5.14
CA ILE A 231 -7.79 -3.33 6.19
C ILE A 231 -7.93 -1.96 5.54
N THR A 232 -8.83 -1.12 6.05
CA THR A 232 -9.14 0.16 5.39
C THR A 232 -9.47 1.27 6.39
N SER A 233 -9.15 2.50 5.97
CA SER A 233 -9.69 3.70 6.59
C SER A 233 -11.17 3.84 6.29
N SER A 234 -11.95 4.14 7.31
CA SER A 234 -13.39 4.23 7.25
C SER A 234 -13.91 5.37 8.11
N GLN A 235 -15.23 5.64 8.07
CA GLN A 235 -15.86 6.60 8.96
C GLN A 235 -15.19 7.99 8.89
N GLU A 236 -15.04 8.56 7.70
CA GLU A 236 -14.29 9.80 7.42
C GLU A 236 -12.81 9.71 7.83
N ASN A 237 -12.17 8.58 7.62
CA ASN A 237 -10.79 8.24 8.04
C ASN A 237 -10.58 8.23 9.57
N LEU A 238 -11.66 8.24 10.34
CA LEU A 238 -11.59 8.28 11.81
C LEU A 238 -11.31 6.92 12.43
N THR A 239 -11.61 5.83 11.72
CA THR A 239 -11.52 4.47 12.25
C THR A 239 -10.96 3.53 11.18
N LEU A 240 -10.08 2.63 11.56
CA LEU A 240 -9.68 1.53 10.68
C LEU A 240 -10.65 0.35 10.86
N LEU A 241 -10.99 -0.31 9.77
CA LEU A 241 -11.73 -1.58 9.79
C LEU A 241 -10.80 -2.71 9.33
N ILE A 242 -10.88 -3.85 10.00
CA ILE A 242 -10.30 -5.13 9.56
C ILE A 242 -11.45 -6.04 9.22
N SER A 243 -11.52 -6.53 7.99
CA SER A 243 -12.62 -7.31 7.44
C SER A 243 -12.09 -8.60 6.83
N GLU A 244 -12.68 -9.73 7.18
CA GLU A 244 -12.33 -11.03 6.63
C GLU A 244 -12.93 -11.21 5.23
N LEU A 245 -12.10 -11.61 4.27
CA LEU A 245 -12.53 -11.96 2.92
C LEU A 245 -13.07 -13.40 2.87
N THR A 246 -13.91 -13.69 1.89
CA THR A 246 -14.33 -15.05 1.56
C THR A 246 -13.15 -15.89 1.05
N ASP A 247 -13.31 -17.19 0.99
CA ASP A 247 -12.26 -18.14 0.57
C ASP A 247 -11.72 -17.89 -0.85
N ASP A 248 -12.53 -17.29 -1.72
CA ASP A 248 -12.15 -16.90 -3.10
C ASP A 248 -11.60 -15.47 -3.18
N TYR A 249 -11.57 -14.72 -2.08
CA TYR A 249 -11.17 -13.31 -1.93
C TYR A 249 -12.06 -12.32 -2.69
N LEU A 250 -13.24 -12.74 -3.18
CA LEU A 250 -14.10 -11.91 -4.02
C LEU A 250 -15.23 -11.22 -3.24
N ASP A 251 -15.39 -11.52 -1.94
CA ASP A 251 -16.38 -10.89 -1.07
C ASP A 251 -15.92 -10.89 0.39
N PHE A 252 -16.77 -10.39 1.28
CA PHE A 252 -16.56 -10.37 2.72
C PHE A 252 -17.44 -11.43 3.40
N THR A 253 -16.87 -12.13 4.39
CA THR A 253 -17.64 -13.06 5.24
C THR A 253 -18.71 -12.33 6.06
N GLY A 254 -18.51 -11.03 6.26
CA GLY A 254 -19.30 -10.19 7.16
C GLY A 254 -18.71 -10.07 8.56
N LYS A 255 -17.63 -10.80 8.85
CA LYS A 255 -16.90 -10.66 10.11
C LYS A 255 -15.90 -9.51 9.98
N TYR A 256 -16.01 -8.52 10.87
CA TYR A 256 -15.11 -7.37 10.90
C TYR A 256 -15.00 -6.75 12.29
N THR A 257 -13.96 -5.98 12.51
CA THR A 257 -13.73 -5.23 13.76
C THR A 257 -13.28 -3.81 13.46
N MET A 258 -13.36 -2.94 14.47
CA MET A 258 -12.83 -1.58 14.44
C MET A 258 -11.48 -1.51 15.16
N VAL A 259 -10.58 -0.70 14.63
CA VAL A 259 -9.29 -0.39 15.25
C VAL A 259 -9.14 1.12 15.38
N ALA A 260 -8.69 1.57 16.56
CA ALA A 260 -8.43 2.96 16.89
C ALA A 260 -9.56 3.94 16.50
N PRO A 261 -10.81 3.77 16.97
CA PRO A 261 -11.90 4.69 16.70
C PRO A 261 -11.53 6.13 17.10
N GLY A 262 -11.79 7.09 16.21
CA GLY A 262 -11.41 8.50 16.42
C GLY A 262 -9.91 8.78 16.24
N GLY A 263 -9.12 7.79 15.84
CA GLY A 263 -7.66 7.90 15.68
C GLY A 263 -7.20 8.66 14.45
N GLN A 264 -8.03 8.74 13.42
CA GLN A 264 -7.71 9.42 12.16
C GLN A 264 -6.47 8.85 11.46
N ASN A 265 -6.59 7.59 11.01
CA ASN A 265 -5.50 6.83 10.39
C ASN A 265 -5.75 6.59 8.91
N GLU A 266 -4.72 6.76 8.08
CA GLU A 266 -4.69 6.48 6.65
C GLU A 266 -3.55 5.50 6.32
N ALA A 267 -3.52 5.03 5.08
CA ALA A 267 -2.44 4.26 4.48
C ALA A 267 -1.96 3.06 5.36
N PRO A 268 -2.86 2.17 5.78
CA PRO A 268 -2.48 1.02 6.60
C PRO A 268 -1.53 0.09 5.82
N CYS A 269 -0.45 -0.32 6.50
CA CYS A 269 0.48 -1.35 6.04
C CYS A 269 0.64 -2.36 7.18
N ILE A 270 0.56 -3.66 6.91
CA ILE A 270 0.57 -4.69 7.95
C ILE A 270 1.55 -5.80 7.63
N VAL A 271 2.12 -6.37 8.67
CA VAL A 271 2.96 -7.57 8.63
C VAL A 271 2.77 -8.39 9.90
N LYS A 272 2.94 -9.70 9.79
CA LYS A 272 3.07 -10.61 10.93
C LYS A 272 4.53 -11.00 11.09
N HIS A 273 5.08 -10.78 12.28
CA HIS A 273 6.45 -11.16 12.64
C HIS A 273 6.45 -11.68 14.07
N ASP A 274 7.14 -12.80 14.31
CA ASP A 274 7.21 -13.47 15.61
C ASP A 274 5.84 -13.70 16.26
N SER A 275 4.88 -14.22 15.49
CA SER A 275 3.49 -14.47 15.92
C SER A 275 2.74 -13.23 16.41
N ARG A 276 3.20 -12.04 16.05
CA ARG A 276 2.59 -10.76 16.39
C ARG A 276 2.32 -9.96 15.12
N TYR A 277 1.19 -9.28 15.10
CA TYR A 277 0.83 -8.37 14.02
C TYR A 277 1.35 -6.96 14.32
N TRP A 278 1.89 -6.35 13.28
CA TRP A 278 2.40 -4.97 13.30
C TRP A 278 1.75 -4.21 12.16
N MET A 279 1.15 -3.08 12.48
CA MET A 279 0.51 -2.23 11.49
C MET A 279 1.05 -0.81 11.59
N ILE A 280 1.48 -0.28 10.46
CA ILE A 280 1.99 1.09 10.31
C ILE A 280 0.95 1.88 9.53
N CYS A 281 0.57 3.06 10.02
CA CYS A 281 -0.38 3.96 9.37
C CYS A 281 0.19 5.37 9.33
N SER A 282 -0.33 6.21 8.45
CA SER A 282 -0.15 7.66 8.51
C SER A 282 -1.28 8.33 9.27
N GLY A 283 -1.10 9.59 9.66
CA GLY A 283 -2.19 10.51 10.00
C GLY A 283 -2.87 11.04 8.74
N CYS A 284 -3.88 11.89 8.90
CA CYS A 284 -4.64 12.51 7.83
C CYS A 284 -4.25 13.99 7.69
N THR A 285 -3.28 14.27 6.84
CA THR A 285 -2.78 15.65 6.57
C THR A 285 -2.81 15.97 5.07
N GLY A 286 -3.67 15.29 4.31
CA GLY A 286 -3.71 15.40 2.85
C GLY A 286 -2.41 14.92 2.24
N TRP A 287 -1.78 15.76 1.41
CA TRP A 287 -0.51 15.42 0.75
C TRP A 287 0.74 15.73 1.59
N ASP A 288 0.59 16.42 2.73
CA ASP A 288 1.73 16.74 3.58
C ASP A 288 2.15 15.51 4.40
N PRO A 289 3.45 15.16 4.40
CA PRO A 289 3.93 14.04 5.18
C PRO A 289 3.77 14.31 6.68
N ASN A 290 3.47 13.26 7.43
CA ASN A 290 3.28 13.31 8.87
C ASN A 290 3.97 12.15 9.58
N GLU A 291 3.98 12.19 10.90
CA GLU A 291 4.52 11.12 11.72
C GLU A 291 3.66 9.85 11.59
N ALA A 292 4.32 8.74 11.25
CA ALA A 292 3.68 7.44 11.19
C ALA A 292 3.26 6.95 12.58
N ARG A 293 2.27 6.08 12.63
CA ARG A 293 1.74 5.46 13.83
C ARG A 293 1.93 3.95 13.75
N LEU A 294 2.39 3.37 14.84
CA LEU A 294 2.59 1.93 14.97
C LEU A 294 1.51 1.33 15.84
N PHE A 295 0.93 0.25 15.38
CA PHE A 295 -0.01 -0.57 16.16
C PHE A 295 0.49 -2.01 16.24
N THR A 296 0.18 -2.68 17.34
CA THR A 296 0.51 -4.10 17.52
C THR A 296 -0.62 -4.87 18.16
N SER A 297 -0.72 -6.16 17.81
CA SER A 297 -1.63 -7.12 18.42
C SER A 297 -1.09 -8.56 18.33
N GLN A 298 -1.51 -9.41 19.23
CA GLN A 298 -1.28 -10.87 19.15
C GLN A 298 -2.35 -11.58 18.30
N ASN A 299 -3.44 -10.88 17.99
CA ASN A 299 -4.54 -11.42 17.20
C ASN A 299 -4.96 -10.38 16.16
N ILE A 300 -5.18 -10.81 14.91
CA ILE A 300 -5.62 -9.91 13.83
C ILE A 300 -6.88 -9.13 14.19
N TRP A 301 -7.73 -9.70 15.03
CA TRP A 301 -8.97 -9.09 15.50
C TRP A 301 -8.78 -8.13 16.69
N GLY A 302 -7.54 -8.01 17.19
CA GLY A 302 -7.21 -7.20 18.36
C GLY A 302 -7.26 -7.97 19.69
N PRO A 303 -7.17 -7.26 20.84
CA PRO A 303 -7.07 -5.80 20.90
C PRO A 303 -5.77 -5.26 20.30
N TRP A 304 -5.87 -4.15 19.59
CA TRP A 304 -4.73 -3.43 19.02
C TRP A 304 -4.26 -2.33 19.98
N GLN A 305 -2.96 -2.29 20.22
CA GLN A 305 -2.30 -1.27 21.02
C GLN A 305 -1.49 -0.34 20.14
N GLN A 306 -1.68 0.96 20.29
CA GLN A 306 -0.84 1.96 19.63
C GLN A 306 0.46 2.13 20.41
N LEU A 307 1.58 2.17 19.69
CA LEU A 307 2.93 2.42 20.17
C LEU A 307 3.45 3.74 19.57
N PRO A 308 4.59 4.27 20.05
CA PRO A 308 5.29 5.37 19.39
C PRO A 308 5.59 5.07 17.93
N SER A 309 5.85 6.12 17.14
CA SER A 309 6.24 5.98 15.73
C SER A 309 7.39 4.98 15.56
N PRO A 310 7.34 4.12 14.52
CA PRO A 310 8.45 3.21 14.24
C PRO A 310 9.63 3.94 13.58
N PHE A 311 9.44 5.15 13.06
CA PHE A 311 10.51 5.92 12.44
C PHE A 311 11.43 6.51 13.52
N ARG A 312 12.73 6.37 13.30
CA ARG A 312 13.76 6.93 14.18
C ARG A 312 14.63 7.90 13.40
N ASP A 313 14.95 9.03 14.02
CA ASP A 313 15.94 9.96 13.46
C ASP A 313 17.31 9.29 13.41
N GLY A 314 18.04 9.60 12.37
CA GLY A 314 19.31 8.97 12.03
C GLY A 314 19.29 8.37 10.64
N SER A 315 20.42 7.82 10.27
CA SER A 315 20.58 7.13 8.99
C SER A 315 21.48 5.94 9.21
N ALA A 316 21.01 4.76 8.83
CA ALA A 316 21.76 3.52 8.99
C ALA A 316 23.03 3.46 8.10
N ASP A 317 23.13 4.30 7.07
CA ASP A 317 24.25 4.39 6.13
C ASP A 317 24.94 5.78 6.10
N GLY A 318 24.55 6.69 7.00
CA GLY A 318 25.10 8.05 7.09
C GLY A 318 24.61 9.02 6.02
N SER A 319 23.70 8.62 5.15
CA SER A 319 23.11 9.48 4.11
C SER A 319 22.06 10.43 4.71
N THR A 320 21.70 11.47 3.96
CA THR A 320 20.68 12.44 4.40
C THR A 320 19.29 12.07 3.88
N PRO A 321 18.25 12.06 4.73
CA PRO A 321 16.88 11.86 4.31
C PRO A 321 16.44 12.87 3.24
N TYR A 322 15.45 12.47 2.44
CA TYR A 322 14.87 13.29 1.38
C TYR A 322 14.49 14.69 1.90
N HIS A 323 15.11 15.73 1.31
CA HIS A 323 14.98 17.13 1.73
C HIS A 323 15.19 17.38 3.22
N GLY A 324 15.95 16.54 3.92
CA GLY A 324 16.19 16.65 5.36
C GLY A 324 14.96 16.36 6.24
N MET A 325 13.92 15.75 5.68
CA MET A 325 12.72 15.38 6.45
C MET A 325 13.02 14.21 7.39
N GLY A 326 12.86 14.43 8.70
CA GLY A 326 13.14 13.43 9.74
C GLY A 326 12.00 12.43 9.97
N ALA A 327 12.15 11.67 11.07
CA ALA A 327 11.21 10.65 11.51
C ALA A 327 9.79 11.18 11.74
N ASN A 328 9.65 12.39 12.27
CA ASN A 328 8.38 13.07 12.51
C ASN A 328 7.58 13.41 11.23
N LYS A 329 8.19 13.18 10.06
CA LYS A 329 7.59 13.31 8.73
C LYS A 329 7.68 12.03 7.92
N SER A 330 7.99 10.89 8.58
CA SER A 330 8.18 9.60 7.93
C SER A 330 9.12 9.71 6.72
N PHE A 331 10.18 10.53 6.85
CA PHE A 331 11.15 10.89 5.80
C PHE A 331 10.50 11.45 4.52
N GLY A 332 9.38 12.14 4.65
CA GLY A 332 8.66 12.76 3.53
C GLY A 332 7.66 11.84 2.82
N SER A 333 7.38 10.66 3.37
CA SER A 333 6.62 9.61 2.68
C SER A 333 5.32 9.22 3.38
N GLN A 334 4.47 8.50 2.63
CA GLN A 334 3.28 7.82 3.13
C GLN A 334 3.34 6.34 2.72
N GLY A 335 3.09 5.43 3.67
CA GLY A 335 3.15 3.99 3.47
C GLY A 335 2.19 3.49 2.39
N THR A 336 2.58 2.42 1.71
CA THR A 336 1.74 1.74 0.71
C THR A 336 1.55 0.26 1.03
N TYR A 337 2.63 -0.40 1.46
CA TYR A 337 2.66 -1.84 1.73
C TYR A 337 3.88 -2.21 2.59
N ILE A 338 3.88 -3.40 3.17
CA ILE A 338 5.09 -4.04 3.71
C ILE A 338 5.34 -5.30 2.90
N LEU A 339 6.45 -5.29 2.14
CA LEU A 339 6.89 -6.44 1.36
C LEU A 339 7.79 -7.33 2.23
N THR A 340 7.55 -8.62 2.22
CA THR A 340 8.42 -9.62 2.85
C THR A 340 9.23 -10.34 1.78
N VAL A 341 10.57 -10.32 1.91
CA VAL A 341 11.52 -11.02 1.04
C VAL A 341 12.42 -11.88 1.92
N GLY A 342 12.21 -13.18 1.90
CA GLY A 342 12.86 -14.08 2.85
C GLY A 342 12.49 -13.73 4.29
N GLN A 343 13.48 -13.34 5.10
CA GLN A 343 13.27 -12.88 6.47
C GLN A 343 13.23 -11.36 6.63
N GLN A 344 13.44 -10.62 5.54
CA GLN A 344 13.46 -9.17 5.56
C GLN A 344 12.07 -8.61 5.27
N HIS A 345 11.62 -7.67 6.10
CA HIS A 345 10.46 -6.83 5.84
C HIS A 345 10.91 -5.48 5.31
N ILE A 346 10.26 -5.00 4.26
CA ILE A 346 10.55 -3.74 3.59
C ILE A 346 9.31 -2.88 3.64
N PHE A 347 9.40 -1.75 4.30
CA PHE A 347 8.36 -0.71 4.27
C PHE A 347 8.42 -0.01 2.91
N MET A 348 7.37 -0.15 2.14
CA MET A 348 7.18 0.53 0.85
C MET A 348 6.32 1.77 1.05
N ALA A 349 6.71 2.87 0.44
CA ALA A 349 6.03 4.15 0.57
C ALA A 349 6.18 5.00 -0.71
N ASP A 350 5.32 6.00 -0.84
CA ASP A 350 5.42 7.05 -1.85
C ASP A 350 5.75 8.39 -1.21
N ILE A 351 6.60 9.17 -1.87
CA ILE A 351 6.85 10.59 -1.61
C ILE A 351 6.00 11.36 -2.62
N TRP A 352 4.87 11.86 -2.18
CA TRP A 352 3.88 12.46 -3.06
C TRP A 352 4.31 13.80 -3.63
N ASN A 353 4.09 13.99 -4.93
CA ASN A 353 4.19 15.28 -5.62
C ASN A 353 2.79 15.75 -6.04
N PRO A 354 2.07 16.52 -5.22
CA PRO A 354 0.67 16.88 -5.50
C PRO A 354 0.51 17.80 -6.71
N ARG A 355 1.59 18.43 -7.18
CA ARG A 355 1.56 19.25 -8.41
C ARG A 355 1.62 18.39 -9.67
N HIS A 356 2.31 17.25 -9.59
CA HIS A 356 2.54 16.31 -10.69
C HIS A 356 2.57 14.89 -10.17
N LEU A 357 1.41 14.31 -9.90
CA LEU A 357 1.29 13.00 -9.21
C LEU A 357 2.04 11.86 -9.90
N SER A 358 2.13 11.87 -11.25
CA SER A 358 2.93 10.88 -11.98
C SER A 358 4.44 10.99 -11.76
N GLN A 359 4.91 12.05 -11.10
CA GLN A 359 6.30 12.28 -10.73
C GLN A 359 6.53 12.10 -9.21
N SER A 360 5.58 11.52 -8.50
CA SER A 360 5.81 11.08 -7.13
C SER A 360 6.95 10.08 -7.10
N LEU A 361 7.71 10.04 -5.99
CA LEU A 361 8.88 9.18 -5.86
C LEU A 361 8.55 7.97 -4.99
N HIS A 362 9.36 6.93 -5.09
CA HIS A 362 9.25 5.75 -4.26
C HIS A 362 10.29 5.77 -3.15
N LEU A 363 9.90 5.22 -2.00
CA LEU A 363 10.75 5.04 -0.83
C LEU A 363 10.57 3.63 -0.29
N TRP A 364 11.65 2.83 -0.29
CA TRP A 364 11.65 1.51 0.31
C TRP A 364 12.71 1.44 1.40
N LEU A 365 12.30 1.10 2.62
CA LEU A 365 13.17 1.06 3.77
C LEU A 365 13.08 -0.29 4.48
N PRO A 366 14.20 -0.94 4.81
CA PRO A 366 14.19 -2.13 5.63
C PRO A 366 13.60 -1.84 7.01
N ILE A 367 12.75 -2.75 7.48
CA ILE A 367 12.28 -2.75 8.86
C ILE A 367 13.28 -3.55 9.70
N SER A 368 13.78 -2.95 10.76
CA SER A 368 14.63 -3.60 11.78
C SER A 368 13.83 -3.79 13.06
N ASN A 369 14.30 -4.67 13.95
CA ASN A 369 13.71 -4.86 15.26
C ASN A 369 14.71 -4.48 16.35
N ASP A 370 14.24 -3.86 17.42
CA ASP A 370 15.07 -3.60 18.59
C ASP A 370 15.20 -4.85 19.50
N ASP A 371 15.93 -4.74 20.60
CA ASP A 371 16.18 -5.84 21.54
C ASP A 371 14.88 -6.41 22.17
N LYS A 372 13.77 -5.72 22.07
CA LYS A 372 12.45 -6.13 22.54
C LYS A 372 11.56 -6.69 21.42
N GLY A 373 12.11 -6.78 20.20
CA GLY A 373 11.38 -7.22 19.02
C GLY A 373 10.40 -6.15 18.46
N VAL A 374 10.52 -4.88 18.88
CA VAL A 374 9.67 -3.79 18.35
C VAL A 374 10.24 -3.29 17.03
N PRO A 375 9.45 -3.25 15.96
CA PRO A 375 9.94 -2.79 14.66
C PRO A 375 10.28 -1.30 14.68
N TYR A 376 11.37 -0.95 13.98
CA TYR A 376 11.74 0.43 13.72
C TYR A 376 12.30 0.60 12.31
N ILE A 377 12.30 1.83 11.84
CA ILE A 377 12.70 2.23 10.49
C ILE A 377 13.64 3.42 10.61
N GLU A 378 14.83 3.31 10.06
CA GLU A 378 15.78 4.38 9.88
C GLU A 378 15.96 4.68 8.39
N TRP A 379 16.35 5.90 8.08
CA TRP A 379 16.67 6.26 6.71
C TRP A 379 17.83 5.44 6.16
N LYS A 380 17.71 5.03 4.92
CA LYS A 380 18.79 4.50 4.07
C LYS A 380 18.66 5.04 2.66
N LEU A 381 19.77 5.24 2.01
CA LEU A 381 19.81 5.69 0.62
C LEU A 381 19.20 4.64 -0.33
N SER A 382 19.36 3.36 -0.01
CA SER A 382 18.70 2.26 -0.70
C SER A 382 18.37 1.12 0.27
N TRP A 383 17.38 0.29 -0.08
CA TRP A 383 16.91 -0.85 0.74
C TRP A 383 17.75 -2.12 0.61
#